data_c8805cdf5b76bbbb55570b17ced6a8e5
#
_entry.id   c8805cdf5b76bbbb55570b17ced6a8e5
#
_cell.length_a   1.000
_cell.length_b   1.000
_cell.length_c   1.000
_cell.angle_alpha   90.00
_cell.angle_beta   90.00
_cell.angle_gamma   90.00
#
_symmetry.space_group_name_H-M   'P 1'
#
loop_
_entity.id
_entity.type
_entity.pdbx_description
1 polymer ?
#
loop_
_entity_poly.entity_id
_entity_poly.type
_entity_poly.pdbx_seq_one_letter_code
_entity_poly.pdbx_strand_id
1 'polypeptide(L)'
;MGESDLSFTKLFEFRNEDDAIFHNVVELVKDKLSKNLKLNVNEALLVYCAHIVSEIRSNNTESEIANNSSKILTRDNVLIGVPESLREITFNITLDNFPKKIIKYTEPIPTVNYIMVDSKTNGS
;
A
#
# COMPACT_ATOMS: atom_id res chain seq x y z
N MET A 1 6.60 23.81 -10.37
CA MET A 1 5.49 23.92 -9.53
C MET A 1 5.17 22.71 -8.76
N GLY A 2 4.44 22.94 -7.72
CA GLY A 2 4.13 21.84 -6.84
C GLY A 2 3.22 20.80 -7.43
N GLU A 3 2.53 21.11 -8.49
CA GLU A 3 1.59 20.17 -9.05
C GLU A 3 2.23 18.88 -9.51
N SER A 4 3.40 18.99 -10.10
CA SER A 4 4.03 17.78 -10.61
C SER A 4 4.40 16.84 -9.48
N ASP A 5 4.69 17.41 -8.31
CA ASP A 5 5.02 16.57 -7.16
C ASP A 5 3.82 15.83 -6.65
N LEU A 6 2.65 16.44 -6.77
CA LEU A 6 1.45 15.81 -6.25
C LEU A 6 1.07 14.57 -7.03
N SER A 7 1.53 14.47 -8.28
CA SER A 7 1.17 13.33 -9.10
C SER A 7 1.74 12.02 -8.56
N PHE A 8 2.75 12.09 -7.70
CA PHE A 8 3.36 10.89 -7.13
C PHE A 8 2.87 10.59 -5.72
N THR A 9 1.99 11.42 -5.18
CA THR A 9 1.47 11.24 -3.84
C THR A 9 0.01 10.88 -3.91
N LYS A 10 -0.36 9.79 -3.27
CA LYS A 10 -1.75 9.36 -3.19
C LYS A 10 -2.26 9.59 -1.80
N LEU A 11 -3.51 10.02 -1.69
CA LEU A 11 -4.16 10.17 -0.40
C LEU A 11 -5.32 9.21 -0.34
N PHE A 12 -5.36 8.39 0.70
CA PHE A 12 -6.41 7.40 0.89
C PHE A 12 -7.04 7.65 2.26
N GLU A 13 -8.34 7.88 2.28
CA GLU A 13 -9.06 8.11 3.53
C GLU A 13 -9.98 6.94 3.85
N PHE A 14 -10.01 6.54 5.10
CA PHE A 14 -10.85 5.46 5.55
C PHE A 14 -11.51 5.82 6.86
N ARG A 15 -12.80 5.50 6.98
CA ARG A 15 -13.56 5.71 8.19
C ARG A 15 -14.20 4.41 8.62
N ASN A 16 -14.35 4.29 9.92
CA ASN A 16 -14.92 3.09 10.50
C ASN A 16 -16.31 2.77 9.97
N GLU A 17 -17.08 3.77 9.62
CA GLU A 17 -18.43 3.55 9.13
C GLU A 17 -18.45 2.84 7.77
N ASP A 18 -17.32 2.81 7.08
CA ASP A 18 -17.23 2.13 5.80
C ASP A 18 -16.82 0.68 5.94
N ASP A 19 -16.62 0.21 7.16
CA ASP A 19 -15.96 -1.05 7.43
C ASP A 19 -16.62 -2.26 6.76
N ALA A 20 -17.94 -2.33 6.78
CA ALA A 20 -18.62 -3.51 6.23
C ALA A 20 -18.40 -3.64 4.72
N ILE A 21 -18.56 -2.54 3.99
CA ILE A 21 -18.38 -2.56 2.55
C ILE A 21 -16.91 -2.80 2.23
N PHE A 22 -16.04 -2.13 2.95
CA PHE A 22 -14.61 -2.27 2.77
C PHE A 22 -14.17 -3.72 2.95
N HIS A 23 -14.67 -4.36 4.00
CA HIS A 23 -14.31 -5.74 4.28
C HIS A 23 -14.69 -6.66 3.10
N ASN A 24 -15.88 -6.49 2.56
CA ASN A 24 -16.32 -7.31 1.44
C ASN A 24 -15.43 -7.13 0.21
N VAL A 25 -15.06 -5.89 -0.09
CA VAL A 25 -14.21 -5.61 -1.23
C VAL A 25 -12.82 -6.20 -1.02
N VAL A 26 -12.29 -6.06 0.18
CA VAL A 26 -10.97 -6.60 0.50
C VAL A 26 -10.94 -8.12 0.31
N GLU A 27 -12.02 -8.80 0.70
CA GLU A 27 -12.07 -10.25 0.51
C GLU A 27 -12.00 -10.63 -0.96
N LEU A 28 -12.65 -9.86 -1.82
CA LEU A 28 -12.57 -10.11 -3.25
C LEU A 28 -11.16 -9.92 -3.78
N VAL A 29 -10.46 -8.91 -3.29
CA VAL A 29 -9.09 -8.65 -3.72
C VAL A 29 -8.16 -9.75 -3.23
N LYS A 30 -8.36 -10.21 -1.99
CA LYS A 30 -7.56 -11.31 -1.46
C LYS A 30 -7.76 -12.57 -2.29
N ASP A 31 -8.98 -12.79 -2.77
CA ASP A 31 -9.25 -13.94 -3.62
C ASP A 31 -8.45 -13.84 -4.91
N LYS A 32 -8.36 -12.66 -5.50
CA LYS A 32 -7.53 -12.47 -6.69
C LYS A 32 -6.08 -12.84 -6.41
N LEU A 33 -5.55 -12.39 -5.28
CA LEU A 33 -4.17 -12.71 -4.92
C LEU A 33 -3.97 -14.21 -4.76
N SER A 34 -4.92 -14.89 -4.16
CA SER A 34 -4.81 -16.33 -3.97
C SER A 34 -4.80 -17.09 -5.29
N LYS A 35 -5.33 -16.47 -6.32
CA LYS A 35 -5.35 -17.07 -7.66
C LYS A 35 -4.22 -16.56 -8.54
N ASN A 36 -3.26 -15.86 -7.95
CA ASN A 36 -2.11 -15.30 -8.65
C ASN A 36 -2.50 -14.27 -9.71
N LEU A 37 -3.62 -13.60 -9.50
CA LEU A 37 -4.03 -12.50 -10.38
C LEU A 37 -3.38 -11.23 -9.89
N LYS A 38 -3.00 -10.37 -10.82
CA LYS A 38 -2.29 -9.15 -10.46
C LYS A 38 -3.26 -8.02 -10.16
N LEU A 39 -2.89 -7.19 -9.19
CA LEU A 39 -3.75 -6.11 -8.71
C LEU A 39 -3.47 -4.81 -9.44
N ASN A 40 -4.52 -4.02 -9.62
CA ASN A 40 -4.36 -2.65 -10.10
C ASN A 40 -4.11 -1.72 -8.92
N VAL A 41 -3.95 -0.43 -9.21
CA VAL A 41 -3.62 0.57 -8.18
C VAL A 41 -4.65 0.59 -7.06
N ASN A 42 -5.93 0.63 -7.41
CA ASN A 42 -6.98 0.73 -6.41
C ASN A 42 -7.05 -0.52 -5.53
N GLU A 43 -6.85 -1.68 -6.13
CA GLU A 43 -6.86 -2.92 -5.38
C GLU A 43 -5.67 -2.98 -4.42
N ALA A 44 -4.51 -2.53 -4.87
CA ALA A 44 -3.34 -2.50 -4.00
C ALA A 44 -3.57 -1.56 -2.81
N LEU A 45 -4.18 -0.40 -3.07
CA LEU A 45 -4.48 0.55 -1.98
C LEU A 45 -5.41 -0.07 -0.96
N LEU A 46 -6.38 -0.87 -1.39
CA LEU A 46 -7.30 -1.53 -0.47
C LEU A 46 -6.57 -2.55 0.40
N VAL A 47 -5.65 -3.29 -0.19
CA VAL A 47 -4.87 -4.26 0.59
C VAL A 47 -4.03 -3.55 1.64
N TYR A 48 -3.37 -2.47 1.26
CA TYR A 48 -2.57 -1.70 2.22
C TYR A 48 -3.45 -1.15 3.33
N CYS A 49 -4.60 -0.59 2.98
CA CYS A 49 -5.50 -0.03 3.99
C CYS A 49 -5.95 -1.10 4.97
N ALA A 50 -6.27 -2.29 4.47
CA ALA A 50 -6.69 -3.39 5.34
C ALA A 50 -5.60 -3.76 6.32
N HIS A 51 -4.35 -3.80 5.86
CA HIS A 51 -3.23 -4.08 6.75
C HIS A 51 -3.07 -3.01 7.82
N ILE A 52 -3.16 -1.75 7.41
CA ILE A 52 -3.03 -0.65 8.36
C ILE A 52 -4.10 -0.70 9.42
N VAL A 53 -5.35 -0.93 9.01
CA VAL A 53 -6.46 -1.01 9.95
C VAL A 53 -6.22 -2.14 10.96
N SER A 54 -5.79 -3.28 10.48
CA SER A 54 -5.49 -4.42 11.34
C SER A 54 -4.40 -4.08 12.34
N GLU A 55 -3.35 -3.39 11.90
CA GLU A 55 -2.23 -3.05 12.78
C GLU A 55 -2.62 -1.99 13.80
N ILE A 56 -3.48 -1.03 13.41
CA ILE A 56 -3.97 -0.05 14.38
C ILE A 56 -4.78 -0.75 15.46
N ARG A 57 -5.61 -1.70 15.08
CA ARG A 57 -6.43 -2.44 16.05
C ARG A 57 -5.60 -3.34 16.93
N SER A 58 -4.39 -3.65 16.50
CA SER A 58 -3.44 -4.41 17.31
C SER A 58 -2.57 -3.50 18.16
N ASN A 59 -2.86 -2.20 18.16
CA ASN A 59 -2.12 -1.21 18.94
C ASN A 59 -0.67 -1.02 18.52
N ASN A 60 -0.37 -1.28 17.27
CA ASN A 60 0.97 -0.98 16.75
C ASN A 60 1.12 0.53 16.58
N THR A 61 2.34 1.02 16.74
CA THR A 61 2.60 2.44 16.58
C THR A 61 2.63 2.81 15.12
N GLU A 62 2.49 4.10 14.83
CA GLU A 62 2.56 4.59 13.45
C GLU A 62 3.89 4.22 12.81
N SER A 63 4.95 4.27 13.60
CA SER A 63 6.27 3.93 13.09
C SER A 63 6.36 2.46 12.69
N GLU A 64 5.82 1.58 13.54
CA GLU A 64 5.81 0.15 13.23
C GLU A 64 5.01 -0.14 11.98
N ILE A 65 3.85 0.50 11.86
CA ILE A 65 2.99 0.28 10.70
C ILE A 65 3.70 0.73 9.42
N ALA A 66 4.31 1.91 9.45
CA ALA A 66 5.01 2.43 8.29
C ALA A 66 6.18 1.52 7.89
N ASN A 67 6.88 0.99 8.89
CA ASN A 67 8.04 0.15 8.62
C ASN A 67 7.67 -1.19 8.01
N ASN A 68 6.43 -1.62 8.15
CA ASN A 68 5.99 -2.89 7.59
C ASN A 68 5.51 -2.77 6.15
N SER A 69 5.51 -1.58 5.59
CA SER A 69 4.93 -1.36 4.26
C SER A 69 5.54 -2.24 3.17
N SER A 70 6.82 -2.51 3.24
CA SER A 70 7.50 -3.27 2.18
C SER A 70 7.26 -4.77 2.27
N LYS A 71 6.53 -5.22 3.28
CA LYS A 71 6.30 -6.64 3.50
C LYS A 71 4.94 -7.12 3.01
N ILE A 72 4.15 -6.24 2.41
CA ILE A 72 2.77 -6.54 2.11
C ILE A 72 2.56 -7.04 0.69
N LEU A 73 3.06 -6.31 -0.29
CA LEU A 73 2.93 -6.69 -1.70
C LEU A 73 4.29 -6.65 -2.37
N THR A 74 4.44 -7.49 -3.39
CA THR A 74 5.66 -7.53 -4.19
C THR A 74 5.32 -7.10 -5.62
N ARG A 75 6.34 -6.92 -6.44
CA ARG A 75 6.13 -6.57 -7.83
C ARG A 75 5.32 -7.63 -8.56
N ASP A 76 5.43 -8.88 -8.14
CA ASP A 76 4.70 -9.96 -8.80
C ASP A 76 3.21 -9.94 -8.47
N ASN A 77 2.82 -9.22 -7.45
CA ASN A 77 1.41 -9.14 -7.05
C ASN A 77 0.63 -8.09 -7.80
N VAL A 78 1.30 -7.24 -8.57
CA VAL A 78 0.64 -6.06 -9.13
C VAL A 78 0.94 -5.91 -10.62
N LEU A 79 0.06 -5.19 -11.30
CA LEU A 79 0.24 -4.93 -12.72
C LEU A 79 1.44 -4.00 -12.96
N ILE A 80 1.96 -4.04 -14.17
CA ILE A 80 3.06 -3.16 -14.56
C ILE A 80 2.61 -1.71 -14.40
N GLY A 81 3.49 -0.91 -13.82
CA GLY A 81 3.19 0.50 -13.58
C GLY A 81 2.62 0.80 -12.21
N VAL A 82 2.12 -0.22 -11.50
CA VAL A 82 1.56 0.01 -10.18
C VAL A 82 2.63 0.46 -9.18
N PRO A 83 3.82 -0.15 -9.13
CA PRO A 83 4.83 0.33 -8.18
C PRO A 83 5.16 1.81 -8.36
N GLU A 84 5.26 2.25 -9.61
CA GLU A 84 5.57 3.65 -9.90
C GLU A 84 4.43 4.58 -9.51
N SER A 85 3.19 4.10 -9.59
CA SER A 85 2.04 4.90 -9.19
C SER A 85 1.89 5.01 -7.69
N LEU A 86 2.54 4.14 -6.95
CA LEU A 86 2.40 4.07 -5.50
C LEU A 86 3.70 4.38 -4.77
N ARG A 87 4.46 5.34 -5.29
CA ARG A 87 5.72 5.70 -4.64
C ARG A 87 5.52 6.30 -3.28
N GLU A 88 4.45 7.06 -3.11
CA GLU A 88 4.18 7.68 -1.83
C GLU A 88 2.69 7.71 -1.60
N ILE A 89 2.26 7.15 -0.48
CA ILE A 89 0.86 7.08 -0.15
C ILE A 89 0.67 7.56 1.27
N THR A 90 -0.30 8.45 1.48
CA THR A 90 -0.67 8.88 2.81
C THR A 90 -2.05 8.31 3.12
N PHE A 91 -2.14 7.53 4.19
CA PHE A 91 -3.39 6.95 4.65
C PHE A 91 -3.89 7.72 5.86
N ASN A 92 -5.11 8.21 5.76
CA ASN A 92 -5.75 8.96 6.81
C ASN A 92 -6.84 8.07 7.37
N ILE A 93 -6.61 7.50 8.55
CA ILE A 93 -7.46 6.44 9.08
C ILE A 93 -8.19 6.90 10.34
N THR A 94 -9.51 6.80 10.33
CA THR A 94 -10.35 7.15 11.47
C THR A 94 -11.15 5.92 11.87
N LEU A 95 -10.85 5.38 13.04
CA LEU A 95 -11.55 4.21 13.59
C LEU A 95 -12.16 4.55 14.92
N ASP A 96 -13.30 3.91 15.24
CA ASP A 96 -13.93 4.08 16.54
C ASP A 96 -12.96 3.63 17.64
N ASN A 97 -12.92 4.38 18.71
CA ASN A 97 -12.11 4.04 19.88
C ASN A 97 -10.61 4.14 19.67
N PHE A 98 -10.18 4.75 18.57
CA PHE A 98 -8.76 4.97 18.31
C PHE A 98 -8.57 6.42 17.89
N PRO A 99 -7.45 7.03 18.27
CA PRO A 99 -7.16 8.36 17.73
C PRO A 99 -6.91 8.26 16.24
N LYS A 100 -7.23 9.34 15.54
CA LYS A 100 -6.99 9.41 14.11
C LYS A 100 -5.51 9.14 13.83
N LYS A 101 -5.24 8.36 12.82
CA LYS A 101 -3.87 8.00 12.44
C LYS A 101 -3.57 8.45 11.03
N ILE A 102 -2.37 8.95 10.83
CA ILE A 102 -1.88 9.29 9.51
C ILE A 102 -0.64 8.44 9.27
N ILE A 103 -0.72 7.54 8.30
CA ILE A 103 0.34 6.61 8.00
C ILE A 103 0.88 6.90 6.62
N LYS A 104 2.17 7.06 6.49
CA LYS A 104 2.78 7.31 5.19
C LYS A 104 3.63 6.12 4.76
N TYR A 105 3.34 5.59 3.59
CA TYR A 105 4.14 4.54 2.97
C TYR A 105 5.01 5.18 1.90
N THR A 106 6.29 4.87 1.92
CA THR A 106 7.22 5.37 0.92
C THR A 106 7.79 4.18 0.18
N GLU A 107 7.57 4.15 -1.13
CA GLU A 107 8.01 3.05 -1.98
C GLU A 107 7.73 1.68 -1.37
N PRO A 108 6.47 1.39 -1.08
CA PRO A 108 6.14 0.08 -0.49
C PRO A 108 6.45 -1.07 -1.44
N ILE A 109 6.50 -0.81 -2.74
CA ILE A 109 6.94 -1.80 -3.73
C ILE A 109 8.12 -1.16 -4.45
N PRO A 110 9.31 -1.77 -4.38
CA PRO A 110 10.48 -1.18 -5.01
C PRO A 110 10.29 -0.96 -6.50
N THR A 111 10.74 0.17 -7.00
CA THR A 111 10.58 0.51 -8.40
C THR A 111 11.88 0.40 -9.18
N VAL A 112 12.97 0.11 -8.50
CA VAL A 112 14.29 0.18 -9.13
C VAL A 112 15.05 -1.12 -9.15
N ASN A 113 14.38 -2.20 -8.98
CA ASN A 113 15.07 -3.47 -8.93
C ASN A 113 15.79 -3.78 -10.23
N TYR A 114 15.29 -3.28 -11.33
CA TYR A 114 15.96 -3.54 -12.59
C TYR A 114 17.34 -2.92 -12.65
N ILE A 115 17.59 -1.91 -11.87
CA ILE A 115 18.89 -1.28 -11.86
C ILE A 115 19.93 -2.19 -11.28
N MET A 116 19.54 -2.95 -10.30
CA MET A 116 20.47 -3.86 -9.69
C MET A 116 20.90 -4.94 -10.63
N VAL A 117 20.02 -5.30 -11.51
CA VAL A 117 20.36 -6.31 -12.48
C VAL A 117 21.51 -5.86 -13.35
N ASP A 118 21.47 -4.59 -13.70
CA ASP A 118 22.55 -4.07 -14.49
C ASP A 118 23.84 -4.23 -13.84
N SER A 119 23.80 -3.96 -12.61
CA SER A 119 25.07 -3.98 -11.95
C SER A 119 25.67 -5.32 -11.98
N LYS A 120 24.90 -6.07 -12.34
CA LYS A 120 25.46 -7.15 -12.25
C LYS A 120 25.99 -7.61 -13.18
N THR A 121 25.61 -7.08 -13.55
CA THR A 121 26.00 -7.25 -14.21
C THR A 121 27.01 -7.24 -14.35
N ASN A 122 27.02 -7.03 -13.90
CA ASN A 122 27.83 -7.00 -13.80
C ASN A 122 28.53 -7.60 -13.66
N GLY A 123 28.27 -7.71 -13.63
CA GLY A 123 28.77 -8.12 -13.49
C GLY A 123 29.13 -8.67 -13.51
N SER A 124 28.89 -8.80 -13.61
CA SER A 124 29.19 -9.07 -13.64
C SER A 124 29.45 -9.20 -13.56
#